data_99472b49e91bcb1e27da60a055b81ffb
#
_entry.id   99472b49e91bcb1e27da60a055b81ffb
#
_cell.length_a   1.000
_cell.length_b   1.000
_cell.length_c   1.000
_cell.angle_alpha   90.00
_cell.angle_beta   90.00
_cell.angle_gamma   90.00
#
_symmetry.space_group_name_H-M   'P 1'
#
loop_
_entity.id
_entity.type
_entity.pdbx_description
1 polymer ?
#
loop_
_entity_poly.entity_id
_entity_poly.type
_entity_poly.pdbx_seq_one_letter_code
_entity_poly.pdbx_strand_id
1 'polypeptide(L)'
;KEKLMGKKADAGNIVLAGHSGAFRVMAHILQNGGMEVKQVLLFDGLYSQVDKYTAWIQADDTHRFLHIYTNRGGGTDEVSVQMMKGLGEKNISFINPKEKELNAGMLKTNRVIFVHSLKEHNDVINRPDHNFRLYLESSVLSHVL
;
A
#
# COMPACT_ATOMS: atom_id res chain seq x y z
N LYS A 1 15.47 10.23 23.87
CA LYS A 1 15.54 10.58 22.43
C LYS A 1 15.67 12.08 22.17
N GLU A 2 15.05 12.93 22.97
CA GLU A 2 15.15 14.42 22.84
C GLU A 2 16.57 14.96 23.10
N LYS A 3 17.36 14.29 23.94
CA LYS A 3 18.74 14.71 24.28
C LYS A 3 19.76 14.54 23.14
N LEU A 4 19.47 13.72 22.14
CA LEU A 4 20.39 13.43 21.03
C LEU A 4 20.20 14.37 19.81
N MET A 5 19.07 15.02 19.66
CA MET A 5 18.75 15.83 18.45
C MET A 5 18.64 17.33 18.70
N GLY A 6 18.61 17.80 19.92
CA GLY A 6 18.63 19.25 20.27
C GLY A 6 17.49 20.11 19.73
N LYS A 7 16.59 19.56 18.91
CA LYS A 7 15.38 20.19 18.37
C LYS A 7 14.29 19.13 18.22
N LYS A 8 13.04 19.55 18.47
CA LYS A 8 11.87 18.75 18.17
C LYS A 8 11.81 18.57 16.64
N ALA A 9 12.08 17.37 16.17
CA ALA A 9 11.97 17.07 14.75
C ALA A 9 10.55 16.58 14.46
N ASP A 10 9.86 17.22 13.53
CA ASP A 10 8.60 16.70 13.02
C ASP A 10 8.87 15.47 12.14
N ALA A 11 8.03 14.45 12.29
CA ALA A 11 8.08 13.31 11.40
C ALA A 11 7.66 13.77 10.00
N GLY A 12 8.48 13.44 9.00
CA GLY A 12 8.13 13.63 7.59
C GLY A 12 7.04 12.64 7.14
N ASN A 13 6.97 12.37 5.85
CA ASN A 13 6.04 11.38 5.31
C ASN A 13 6.28 9.99 5.90
N ILE A 14 5.20 9.34 6.36
CA ILE A 14 5.23 7.99 6.90
C ILE A 14 4.65 7.04 5.87
N VAL A 15 5.41 5.99 5.54
CA VAL A 15 4.98 4.88 4.67
C VAL A 15 4.89 3.62 5.51
N LEU A 16 3.76 2.94 5.48
CA LEU A 16 3.61 1.59 6.03
C LEU A 16 3.78 0.59 4.90
N ALA A 17 4.70 -0.35 5.07
CA ALA A 17 4.89 -1.45 4.14
C ALA A 17 4.76 -2.78 4.87
N GLY A 18 4.06 -3.74 4.28
CA GLY A 18 3.88 -5.04 4.90
C GLY A 18 3.49 -6.14 3.92
N HIS A 19 3.83 -7.37 4.30
CA HIS A 19 3.52 -8.58 3.55
C HIS A 19 2.64 -9.51 4.38
N SER A 20 1.75 -10.24 3.70
CA SER A 20 0.97 -11.32 4.31
C SER A 20 0.24 -10.87 5.58
N GLY A 21 0.45 -11.52 6.71
CA GLY A 21 -0.20 -11.26 7.99
C GLY A 21 -0.01 -9.86 8.57
N ALA A 22 0.95 -9.07 8.05
CA ALA A 22 1.18 -7.68 8.49
C ALA A 22 -0.05 -6.78 8.30
N PHE A 23 -0.98 -7.13 7.41
CA PHE A 23 -2.17 -6.34 7.12
C PHE A 23 -3.00 -5.98 8.36
N ARG A 24 -3.06 -6.88 9.36
CA ARG A 24 -3.84 -6.64 10.59
C ARG A 24 -3.24 -5.52 11.43
N VAL A 25 -1.91 -5.57 11.62
CA VAL A 25 -1.18 -4.55 12.38
C VAL A 25 -1.25 -3.21 11.63
N MET A 26 -1.06 -3.23 10.33
CA MET A 26 -1.15 -2.02 9.51
C MET A 26 -2.53 -1.38 9.57
N ALA A 27 -3.61 -2.16 9.41
CA ALA A 27 -4.99 -1.67 9.54
C ALA A 27 -5.27 -1.08 10.93
N HIS A 28 -4.71 -1.68 11.99
CA HIS A 28 -4.83 -1.15 13.34
C HIS A 28 -4.07 0.16 13.52
N ILE A 29 -2.86 0.28 12.96
CA ILE A 29 -2.09 1.52 12.97
C ILE A 29 -2.84 2.65 12.24
N LEU A 30 -3.42 2.37 11.08
CA LEU A 30 -4.21 3.36 10.32
C LEU A 30 -5.41 3.87 11.11
N GLN A 31 -6.04 3.00 11.91
CA GLN A 31 -7.22 3.36 12.69
C GLN A 31 -6.87 4.05 14.02
N ASN A 32 -5.82 3.60 14.72
CA ASN A 32 -5.58 3.95 16.12
C ASN A 32 -4.14 4.41 16.41
N GLY A 33 -3.25 4.43 15.43
CA GLY A 33 -1.81 4.62 15.64
C GLY A 33 -1.38 6.04 16.02
N GLY A 34 -2.26 7.03 15.90
CA GLY A 34 -1.96 8.42 16.27
C GLY A 34 -0.86 9.07 15.43
N MET A 35 -0.53 8.50 14.26
CA MET A 35 0.44 9.02 13.31
C MET A 35 -0.20 9.23 11.93
N GLU A 36 0.26 10.24 11.22
CA GLU A 36 -0.23 10.57 9.90
C GLU A 36 0.49 9.74 8.83
N VAL A 37 -0.06 8.57 8.51
CA VAL A 37 0.44 7.71 7.44
C VAL A 37 0.02 8.29 6.10
N LYS A 38 0.97 8.50 5.19
CA LYS A 38 0.73 9.05 3.84
C LYS A 38 0.62 7.98 2.77
N GLN A 39 1.25 6.84 2.96
CA GLN A 39 1.20 5.76 1.98
C GLN A 39 1.21 4.38 2.63
N VAL A 40 0.45 3.47 2.03
CA VAL A 40 0.44 2.04 2.34
C VAL A 40 0.95 1.26 1.14
N LEU A 41 1.92 0.38 1.37
CA LEU A 41 2.42 -0.62 0.43
C LEU A 41 2.09 -2.01 1.00
N LEU A 42 1.14 -2.70 0.40
CA LEU A 42 0.69 -4.01 0.87
C LEU A 42 1.02 -5.10 -0.16
N PHE A 43 1.82 -6.07 0.27
CA PHE A 43 2.29 -7.17 -0.57
C PHE A 43 1.55 -8.45 -0.20
N ASP A 44 0.63 -8.86 -1.07
CA ASP A 44 -0.22 -10.05 -0.95
C ASP A 44 -0.73 -10.30 0.49
N GLY A 45 -1.30 -9.24 1.05
CA GLY A 45 -1.68 -9.20 2.45
C GLY A 45 -3.12 -8.75 2.71
N LEU A 46 -3.95 -8.51 1.71
CA LEU A 46 -5.32 -8.06 1.92
C LEU A 46 -6.25 -9.27 2.10
N TYR A 47 -6.21 -9.89 3.28
CA TYR A 47 -7.10 -11.02 3.63
C TYR A 47 -8.41 -10.57 4.29
N SER A 48 -8.44 -9.38 4.89
CA SER A 48 -9.61 -8.78 5.53
C SER A 48 -9.32 -7.31 5.89
N GLN A 49 -10.14 -6.68 6.75
CA GLN A 49 -9.99 -5.28 7.22
C GLN A 49 -10.19 -4.24 6.09
N VAL A 50 -10.92 -4.62 5.04
CA VAL A 50 -11.22 -3.76 3.89
C VAL A 50 -11.85 -2.43 4.30
N ASP A 51 -12.73 -2.46 5.30
CA ASP A 51 -13.38 -1.29 5.88
C ASP A 51 -12.38 -0.25 6.41
N LYS A 52 -11.33 -0.68 7.11
CA LYS A 52 -10.31 0.21 7.68
C LYS A 52 -9.43 0.84 6.61
N TYR A 53 -8.98 0.05 5.65
CA TYR A 53 -8.21 0.57 4.51
C TYR A 53 -9.05 1.54 3.67
N THR A 54 -10.31 1.19 3.40
CA THR A 54 -11.23 2.06 2.65
C THR A 54 -11.49 3.37 3.39
N ALA A 55 -11.76 3.32 4.69
CA ALA A 55 -11.95 4.52 5.51
C ALA A 55 -10.71 5.41 5.50
N TRP A 56 -9.52 4.83 5.61
CA TRP A 56 -8.27 5.59 5.55
C TRP A 56 -8.04 6.23 4.16
N ILE A 57 -8.32 5.50 3.06
CA ILE A 57 -8.22 6.05 1.69
C ILE A 57 -9.19 7.23 1.52
N GLN A 58 -10.39 7.15 2.10
CA GLN A 58 -11.41 8.21 2.00
C GLN A 58 -11.11 9.44 2.86
N ALA A 59 -10.35 9.27 3.95
CA ALA A 59 -10.11 10.33 4.92
C ALA A 59 -9.28 11.49 4.36
N ASP A 60 -8.43 11.24 3.36
CA ASP A 60 -7.56 12.26 2.78
C ASP A 60 -7.23 11.90 1.31
N ASP A 61 -7.45 12.82 0.38
CA ASP A 61 -7.17 12.63 -1.05
C ASP A 61 -5.68 12.53 -1.38
N THR A 62 -4.80 12.85 -0.44
CA THR A 62 -3.34 12.68 -0.56
C THR A 62 -2.88 11.29 -0.11
N HIS A 63 -3.72 10.50 0.55
CA HIS A 63 -3.39 9.13 0.93
C HIS A 63 -3.19 8.25 -0.29
N ARG A 64 -2.10 7.48 -0.29
CA ARG A 64 -1.75 6.59 -1.40
C ARG A 64 -1.76 5.14 -0.94
N PHE A 65 -2.51 4.30 -1.64
CA PHE A 65 -2.61 2.86 -1.41
C PHE A 65 -2.11 2.07 -2.60
N LEU A 66 -1.13 1.24 -2.39
CA LEU A 66 -0.65 0.30 -3.39
C LEU A 66 -0.70 -1.11 -2.82
N HIS A 67 -1.45 -1.98 -3.47
CA HIS A 67 -1.56 -3.39 -3.12
C HIS A 67 -1.23 -4.26 -4.32
N ILE A 68 -0.25 -5.14 -4.17
CA ILE A 68 -0.01 -6.24 -5.10
C ILE A 68 -0.61 -7.52 -4.53
N TYR A 69 -1.37 -8.24 -5.33
CA TYR A 69 -2.06 -9.46 -4.95
C TYR A 69 -1.87 -10.56 -5.99
N THR A 70 -2.00 -11.81 -5.55
CA THR A 70 -1.92 -12.99 -6.41
C THR A 70 -3.04 -13.97 -6.10
N ASN A 71 -3.48 -14.71 -7.11
CA ASN A 71 -4.43 -15.81 -6.95
C ASN A 71 -3.77 -17.12 -6.47
N ARG A 72 -2.50 -17.05 -6.06
CA ARG A 72 -1.70 -18.20 -5.58
C ARG A 72 -1.41 -18.17 -4.08
N GLY A 73 -1.98 -17.21 -3.35
CA GLY A 73 -1.62 -16.89 -1.98
C GLY A 73 -2.72 -17.03 -0.93
N GLY A 74 -3.90 -17.59 -1.25
CA GLY A 74 -4.90 -17.88 -0.23
C GLY A 74 -5.99 -16.83 -0.05
N GLY A 75 -6.52 -16.25 -1.14
CA GLY A 75 -7.75 -15.46 -1.15
C GLY A 75 -7.58 -13.95 -1.13
N THR A 76 -6.37 -13.45 -1.30
CA THR A 76 -6.14 -11.98 -1.40
C THR A 76 -6.70 -11.40 -2.69
N ASP A 77 -6.81 -12.19 -3.75
CA ASP A 77 -7.45 -11.82 -5.00
C ASP A 77 -8.95 -11.57 -4.84
N GLU A 78 -9.67 -12.47 -4.17
CA GLU A 78 -11.10 -12.32 -3.91
C GLU A 78 -11.39 -11.07 -3.08
N VAL A 79 -10.62 -10.86 -2.01
CA VAL A 79 -10.77 -9.69 -1.12
C VAL A 79 -10.38 -8.40 -1.85
N SER A 80 -9.37 -8.43 -2.72
CA SER A 80 -8.98 -7.27 -3.55
C SER A 80 -10.09 -6.89 -4.53
N VAL A 81 -10.71 -7.86 -5.20
CA VAL A 81 -11.87 -7.62 -6.08
C VAL A 81 -13.04 -7.03 -5.31
N GLN A 82 -13.33 -7.56 -4.12
CA GLN A 82 -14.36 -7.01 -3.24
C GLN A 82 -14.08 -5.55 -2.85
N MET A 83 -12.85 -5.25 -2.47
CA MET A 83 -12.44 -3.87 -2.13
C MET A 83 -12.56 -2.93 -3.32
N MET A 84 -12.06 -3.33 -4.49
CA MET A 84 -12.18 -2.53 -5.73
C MET A 84 -13.64 -2.22 -6.08
N LYS A 85 -14.53 -3.21 -5.94
CA LYS A 85 -15.97 -2.99 -6.13
C LYS A 85 -16.51 -1.94 -5.16
N GLY A 86 -16.21 -2.05 -3.88
CA GLY A 86 -16.63 -1.09 -2.85
C GLY A 86 -16.06 0.31 -3.07
N LEU A 87 -14.83 0.44 -3.57
CA LEU A 87 -14.25 1.73 -3.95
C LEU A 87 -15.00 2.35 -5.13
N GLY A 88 -15.33 1.56 -6.15
CA GLY A 88 -16.13 2.01 -7.30
C GLY A 88 -17.52 2.51 -6.90
N GLU A 89 -18.21 1.81 -6.00
CA GLU A 89 -19.50 2.23 -5.44
C GLU A 89 -19.42 3.58 -4.69
N LYS A 90 -18.25 3.92 -4.17
CA LYS A 90 -17.94 5.18 -3.47
C LYS A 90 -17.35 6.26 -4.39
N ASN A 91 -17.27 6.01 -5.70
CA ASN A 91 -16.64 6.89 -6.69
C ASN A 91 -15.16 7.20 -6.41
N ILE A 92 -14.45 6.27 -5.78
CA ILE A 92 -13.00 6.38 -5.56
C ILE A 92 -12.28 5.75 -6.74
N SER A 93 -11.52 6.56 -7.48
CA SER A 93 -10.74 6.11 -8.63
C SER A 93 -9.59 5.21 -8.22
N PHE A 94 -9.40 4.12 -8.96
CA PHE A 94 -8.26 3.22 -8.82
C PHE A 94 -7.86 2.66 -10.19
N ILE A 95 -6.67 2.06 -10.27
CA ILE A 95 -6.25 1.25 -11.41
C ILE A 95 -5.92 -0.17 -10.97
N ASN A 96 -6.09 -1.14 -11.88
CA ASN A 96 -5.78 -2.54 -11.64
C ASN A 96 -4.97 -3.15 -12.80
N PRO A 97 -3.72 -2.73 -13.01
CA PRO A 97 -2.86 -3.31 -14.03
C PRO A 97 -2.38 -4.72 -13.63
N LYS A 98 -2.05 -5.52 -14.64
CA LYS A 98 -1.18 -6.68 -14.44
C LYS A 98 0.23 -6.20 -14.08
N GLU A 99 0.96 -6.98 -13.29
CA GLU A 99 2.30 -6.59 -12.84
C GLU A 99 3.25 -6.21 -14.00
N LYS A 100 3.21 -6.95 -15.11
CA LYS A 100 4.01 -6.68 -16.31
C LYS A 100 3.64 -5.38 -17.07
N GLU A 101 2.47 -4.82 -16.78
CA GLU A 101 1.97 -3.58 -17.40
C GLU A 101 2.28 -2.36 -16.55
N LEU A 102 2.63 -2.59 -15.28
CA LEU A 102 2.93 -1.53 -14.33
C LEU A 102 4.18 -0.76 -14.74
N ASN A 103 4.10 0.56 -14.68
CA ASN A 103 5.22 1.44 -15.00
C ASN A 103 5.31 2.62 -14.03
N ALA A 104 6.44 3.34 -14.07
CA ALA A 104 6.70 4.46 -13.17
C ALA A 104 5.67 5.60 -13.30
N GLY A 105 5.11 5.82 -14.49
CA GLY A 105 4.06 6.80 -14.72
C GLY A 105 2.79 6.44 -13.94
N MET A 106 2.33 5.19 -14.04
CA MET A 106 1.16 4.70 -13.28
C MET A 106 1.38 4.84 -11.78
N LEU A 107 2.57 4.48 -11.28
CA LEU A 107 2.92 4.58 -9.86
C LEU A 107 2.91 6.03 -9.36
N LYS A 108 3.25 7.01 -10.19
CA LYS A 108 3.27 8.44 -9.80
C LYS A 108 1.90 9.10 -9.88
N THR A 109 1.12 8.78 -10.90
CA THR A 109 -0.12 9.52 -11.22
C THR A 109 -1.36 8.97 -10.54
N ASN A 110 -1.33 7.72 -10.06
CA ASN A 110 -2.47 7.10 -9.41
C ASN A 110 -2.25 6.94 -7.91
N ARG A 111 -3.23 7.33 -7.11
CA ARG A 111 -3.12 7.20 -5.65
C ARG A 111 -3.58 5.85 -5.11
N VAL A 112 -4.47 5.15 -5.82
CA VAL A 112 -4.97 3.83 -5.44
C VAL A 112 -4.68 2.85 -6.56
N ILE A 113 -3.86 1.86 -6.27
CA ILE A 113 -3.36 0.90 -7.26
C ILE A 113 -3.48 -0.52 -6.71
N PHE A 114 -4.15 -1.38 -7.45
CA PHE A 114 -4.18 -2.81 -7.24
C PHE A 114 -3.41 -3.48 -8.37
N VAL A 115 -2.35 -4.20 -8.05
CA VAL A 115 -1.51 -4.88 -9.05
C VAL A 115 -1.77 -6.37 -9.00
N HIS A 116 -2.23 -6.94 -10.12
CA HIS A 116 -2.42 -8.39 -10.22
C HIS A 116 -1.12 -9.06 -10.67
N SER A 117 -0.56 -9.90 -9.79
CA SER A 117 0.64 -10.69 -10.02
C SER A 117 0.29 -12.16 -10.29
N LEU A 118 1.13 -12.83 -11.06
CA LEU A 118 1.09 -14.29 -11.26
C LEU A 118 2.15 -15.03 -10.43
N LYS A 119 2.87 -14.31 -9.57
CA LYS A 119 3.91 -14.86 -8.70
C LYS A 119 3.31 -15.64 -7.54
N GLU A 120 4.12 -16.47 -6.92
CA GLU A 120 3.78 -17.09 -5.65
C GLU A 120 3.78 -16.05 -4.52
N HIS A 121 3.03 -16.32 -3.47
CA HIS A 121 2.83 -15.45 -2.31
C HIS A 121 4.12 -14.79 -1.79
N ASN A 122 5.19 -15.56 -1.64
CA ASN A 122 6.45 -15.05 -1.10
C ASN A 122 7.32 -14.33 -2.14
N ASP A 123 7.02 -14.47 -3.42
CA ASP A 123 7.81 -13.89 -4.50
C ASP A 123 7.35 -12.49 -4.90
N VAL A 124 6.12 -12.09 -4.52
CA VAL A 124 5.56 -10.77 -4.87
C VAL A 124 6.36 -9.58 -4.33
N ILE A 125 7.18 -9.78 -3.29
CA ILE A 125 7.97 -8.71 -2.68
C ILE A 125 9.24 -8.43 -3.50
N ASN A 126 9.97 -9.49 -3.85
CA ASN A 126 11.38 -9.39 -4.21
C ASN A 126 11.71 -9.99 -5.57
N ARG A 127 11.19 -11.15 -5.92
CA ARG A 127 11.69 -11.94 -7.05
C ARG A 127 10.71 -11.95 -8.23
N PRO A 128 11.22 -11.79 -9.48
CA PRO A 128 12.57 -11.34 -9.84
C PRO A 128 12.72 -9.82 -9.84
N ASP A 129 11.63 -9.06 -9.72
CA ASP A 129 11.55 -7.64 -10.10
C ASP A 129 11.82 -6.65 -8.96
N HIS A 130 12.14 -7.13 -7.75
CA HIS A 130 12.40 -6.29 -6.58
C HIS A 130 11.27 -5.28 -6.30
N ASN A 131 10.02 -5.73 -6.28
CA ASN A 131 8.84 -4.88 -6.13
C ASN A 131 8.89 -3.96 -4.92
N PHE A 132 9.40 -4.43 -3.79
CA PHE A 132 9.53 -3.59 -2.59
C PHE A 132 10.39 -2.35 -2.85
N ARG A 133 11.53 -2.51 -3.50
CA ARG A 133 12.41 -1.41 -3.88
C ARG A 133 11.72 -0.48 -4.88
N LEU A 134 11.16 -1.03 -5.95
CA LEU A 134 10.47 -0.24 -6.98
C LEU A 134 9.35 0.62 -6.39
N TYR A 135 8.58 0.06 -5.47
CA TYR A 135 7.46 0.77 -4.86
C TYR A 135 7.92 1.82 -3.84
N LEU A 136 9.00 1.58 -3.11
CA LEU A 136 9.63 2.58 -2.25
C LEU A 136 10.21 3.75 -3.06
N GLU A 137 10.89 3.47 -4.17
CA GLU A 137 11.44 4.49 -5.06
C GLU A 137 10.36 5.39 -5.69
N SER A 138 9.12 4.88 -5.84
CA SER A 138 7.97 5.66 -6.33
C SER A 138 7.09 6.23 -5.22
N SER A 139 7.47 6.05 -3.95
CA SER A 139 6.69 6.46 -2.79
C SER A 139 6.76 7.97 -2.51
N VAL A 140 6.01 8.40 -1.48
CA VAL A 140 6.03 9.78 -0.98
C VAL A 140 7.28 10.12 -0.17
N LEU A 141 8.20 9.18 0.02
CA LEU A 141 9.46 9.42 0.72
C LEU A 141 10.39 10.28 -0.14
N SER A 142 11.07 11.24 0.51
CA SER A 142 12.11 12.02 -0.15
C SER A 142 13.33 11.14 -0.40
N HIS A 143 13.85 11.17 -1.62
CA HIS A 143 15.14 10.56 -1.92
C HIS A 143 16.22 11.45 -1.31
N VAL A 144 16.99 10.91 -0.37
CA VAL A 144 18.26 11.53 0.06
C VAL A 144 19.32 11.03 -0.93
N LEU A 145 19.78 11.93 -1.78
CA LEU A 145 20.91 11.69 -2.66
C LEU A 145 22.21 11.66 -1.87
#